data_bf2d08c7e40226280d3efae121b7d675
#
_entry.id   bf2d08c7e40226280d3efae121b7d675
#
_cell.length_a   1.000
_cell.length_b   1.000
_cell.length_c   1.000
_cell.angle_alpha   90.00
_cell.angle_beta   90.00
_cell.angle_gamma   90.00
#
_symmetry.space_group_name_H-M   'P 1'
#
loop_
_entity.id
_entity.type
_entity.pdbx_description
1 polymer ?
#
loop_
_entity_poly.entity_id
_entity_poly.type
_entity_poly.pdbx_seq_one_letter_code
_entity_poly.pdbx_strand_id
1 'polypeptide(L)'
;MKSKLLFIGLIITYVFVSSCNSNSKKRYDKLEELSWLIGNWSNKSDDGLLIENWKKSNDSTYLAKSFYIRGKDTLHHESIELIQNEEDLFYIPTVKGQNNNEPISFKLVDENEKSFIFKNNSHDYPQTIEYIKINDKQLNAIVSGTQDGQTTSDTYVLHKK
;
A
#
# COMPACT_ATOMS: atom_id res chain seq x y z
N MET A 1 -80.46 20.75 31.62
CA MET A 1 -79.46 21.01 30.53
C MET A 1 -78.07 20.52 31.03
N LYS A 2 -77.58 19.36 30.50
CA LYS A 2 -76.31 18.79 30.90
C LYS A 2 -75.29 19.02 29.75
N SER A 3 -74.32 19.90 30.00
CA SER A 3 -73.21 20.17 29.06
C SER A 3 -72.25 19.01 29.09
N LYS A 4 -72.00 18.40 27.94
CA LYS A 4 -70.93 17.36 27.72
C LYS A 4 -69.66 18.06 27.25
N LEU A 5 -68.64 18.09 28.11
CA LEU A 5 -67.31 18.53 27.74
C LEU A 5 -66.62 17.39 26.92
N LEU A 6 -66.26 17.70 25.70
CA LEU A 6 -65.51 16.78 24.85
C LEU A 6 -64.00 17.03 25.06
N PHE A 7 -63.28 16.07 25.65
CA PHE A 7 -61.83 16.10 25.76
C PHE A 7 -61.27 15.56 24.47
N ILE A 8 -60.59 16.40 23.65
CA ILE A 8 -59.80 16.01 22.48
C ILE A 8 -58.40 15.76 23.01
N GLY A 9 -58.03 14.47 23.10
CA GLY A 9 -56.66 14.06 23.44
C GLY A 9 -55.74 14.24 22.23
N LEU A 10 -54.78 15.13 22.35
CA LEU A 10 -53.71 15.34 21.35
C LEU A 10 -52.65 14.24 21.52
N ILE A 11 -52.65 13.27 20.61
CA ILE A 11 -51.60 12.23 20.57
C ILE A 11 -50.40 12.82 19.83
N ILE A 12 -49.32 13.15 20.56
CA ILE A 12 -48.04 13.56 20.03
C ILE A 12 -47.26 12.28 19.70
N THR A 13 -47.21 11.93 18.42
CA THR A 13 -46.33 10.85 17.90
C THR A 13 -44.88 11.35 17.83
N TYR A 14 -44.05 10.87 18.73
CA TYR A 14 -42.59 11.09 18.71
C TYR A 14 -41.99 10.20 17.63
N VAL A 15 -41.63 10.81 16.49
CA VAL A 15 -40.86 10.14 15.45
C VAL A 15 -39.37 10.12 15.87
N PHE A 16 -38.91 8.97 16.35
CA PHE A 16 -37.49 8.74 16.55
C PHE A 16 -36.79 8.64 15.17
N VAL A 17 -36.14 9.72 14.72
CA VAL A 17 -35.19 9.67 13.60
C VAL A 17 -33.93 9.02 14.13
N SER A 18 -33.79 7.71 13.96
CA SER A 18 -32.51 7.02 14.13
C SER A 18 -31.57 7.48 13.03
N SER A 19 -30.70 8.45 13.33
CA SER A 19 -29.59 8.81 12.48
C SER A 19 -28.60 7.62 12.49
N CYS A 20 -28.69 6.76 11.50
CA CYS A 20 -27.61 5.80 11.20
C CYS A 20 -26.39 6.60 10.76
N ASN A 21 -25.49 6.86 11.69
CA ASN A 21 -24.14 7.32 11.39
C ASN A 21 -23.37 6.11 10.82
N SER A 22 -23.57 5.82 9.53
CA SER A 22 -22.72 4.87 8.82
C SER A 22 -21.35 5.55 8.67
N ASN A 23 -20.42 5.24 9.57
CA ASN A 23 -19.01 5.38 9.28
C ASN A 23 -18.73 4.48 8.06
N SER A 24 -18.88 5.01 6.87
CA SER A 24 -18.44 4.33 5.66
C SER A 24 -16.91 4.23 5.77
N LYS A 25 -16.41 3.02 6.10
CA LYS A 25 -15.00 2.68 6.04
C LYS A 25 -14.51 3.16 4.67
N LYS A 26 -13.46 3.99 4.64
CA LYS A 26 -12.87 4.43 3.38
C LYS A 26 -12.53 3.19 2.56
N ARG A 27 -12.92 3.17 1.31
CA ARG A 27 -12.76 2.01 0.42
C ARG A 27 -11.29 1.63 0.18
N TYR A 28 -10.35 2.57 0.39
CA TYR A 28 -8.91 2.41 0.08
C TYR A 28 -8.04 2.83 1.27
N ASP A 29 -8.47 2.49 2.48
CA ASP A 29 -7.80 2.86 3.73
C ASP A 29 -6.38 2.30 3.83
N LYS A 30 -6.15 1.06 3.46
CA LYS A 30 -4.82 0.43 3.49
C LYS A 30 -3.82 1.12 2.54
N LEU A 31 -4.26 1.47 1.33
CA LEU A 31 -3.41 2.21 0.39
C LEU A 31 -3.13 3.63 0.89
N GLU A 32 -4.09 4.26 1.58
CA GLU A 32 -3.90 5.60 2.15
C GLU A 32 -2.86 5.58 3.29
N GLU A 33 -2.78 4.52 4.09
CA GLU A 33 -1.74 4.33 5.10
C GLU A 33 -0.33 4.29 4.51
N LEU A 34 -0.18 3.87 3.24
CA LEU A 34 1.07 3.89 2.48
C LEU A 34 1.35 5.23 1.78
N SER A 35 0.55 6.27 2.01
CA SER A 35 0.74 7.58 1.36
C SER A 35 2.11 8.23 1.62
N TRP A 36 2.81 7.84 2.68
CA TRP A 36 4.16 8.28 2.98
C TRP A 36 5.20 7.80 1.95
N LEU A 37 4.93 6.72 1.18
CA LEU A 37 5.77 6.27 0.06
C LEU A 37 5.85 7.31 -1.04
N ILE A 38 4.81 8.13 -1.24
CA ILE A 38 4.75 9.09 -2.35
C ILE A 38 5.90 10.09 -2.26
N GLY A 39 6.65 10.18 -3.37
CA GLY A 39 7.81 11.03 -3.52
C GLY A 39 8.97 10.33 -4.20
N ASN A 40 10.13 10.97 -4.14
CA ASN A 40 11.37 10.47 -4.75
C ASN A 40 12.30 9.98 -3.65
N TRP A 41 12.73 8.75 -3.78
CA TRP A 41 13.59 8.07 -2.83
C TRP A 41 14.87 7.60 -3.49
N SER A 42 15.97 7.57 -2.75
CA SER A 42 17.23 7.02 -3.27
C SER A 42 18.09 6.42 -2.17
N ASN A 43 18.82 5.38 -2.55
CA ASN A 43 19.93 4.81 -1.81
C ASN A 43 21.19 4.92 -2.67
N LYS A 44 22.25 5.53 -2.16
CA LYS A 44 23.56 5.60 -2.80
C LYS A 44 24.55 4.79 -1.97
N SER A 45 25.16 3.80 -2.59
CA SER A 45 26.23 2.98 -2.03
C SER A 45 27.45 2.98 -2.96
N ASP A 46 28.52 2.31 -2.54
CA ASP A 46 29.71 2.10 -3.39
C ASP A 46 29.38 1.21 -4.61
N ASP A 47 28.38 0.34 -4.49
CA ASP A 47 27.95 -0.58 -5.55
C ASP A 47 27.03 0.06 -6.59
N GLY A 48 26.34 1.19 -6.24
CA GLY A 48 25.43 1.83 -7.17
C GLY A 48 24.43 2.78 -6.52
N LEU A 49 23.46 3.17 -7.32
CA LEU A 49 22.39 4.08 -6.97
C LEU A 49 21.04 3.42 -7.23
N LEU A 50 20.28 3.15 -6.17
CA LEU A 50 18.87 2.77 -6.26
C LEU A 50 18.02 4.05 -6.21
N ILE A 51 17.05 4.15 -7.10
CA ILE A 51 16.07 5.24 -7.16
C ILE A 51 14.68 4.64 -7.23
N GLU A 52 13.75 5.14 -6.41
CA GLU A 52 12.32 4.86 -6.51
C GLU A 52 11.53 6.16 -6.59
N ASN A 53 10.63 6.25 -7.57
CA ASN A 53 9.77 7.41 -7.77
C ASN A 53 8.32 6.98 -7.66
N TRP A 54 7.69 7.30 -6.53
CA TRP A 54 6.32 6.94 -6.20
C TRP A 54 5.35 8.09 -6.46
N LYS A 55 4.20 7.81 -7.05
CA LYS A 55 3.13 8.78 -7.28
C LYS A 55 1.74 8.16 -7.09
N LYS A 56 0.79 8.96 -6.61
CA LYS A 56 -0.62 8.60 -6.62
C LYS A 56 -1.14 8.67 -8.06
N SER A 57 -1.75 7.60 -8.55
CA SER A 57 -2.40 7.55 -9.86
C SER A 57 -3.89 7.87 -9.73
N ASN A 58 -4.55 7.22 -8.76
CA ASN A 58 -5.95 7.43 -8.40
C ASN A 58 -6.16 7.00 -6.95
N ASP A 59 -7.40 6.92 -6.47
CA ASP A 59 -7.67 6.59 -5.06
C ASP A 59 -7.35 5.13 -4.70
N SER A 60 -7.37 4.22 -5.69
CA SER A 60 -7.08 2.80 -5.48
C SER A 60 -5.69 2.36 -5.94
N THR A 61 -4.85 3.29 -6.48
CA THR A 61 -3.60 2.89 -7.15
C THR A 61 -2.49 3.90 -6.94
N TYR A 62 -1.33 3.44 -6.45
CA TYR A 62 -0.06 4.16 -6.53
C TYR A 62 0.84 3.47 -7.55
N LEU A 63 1.64 4.27 -8.24
CA LEU A 63 2.60 3.80 -9.26
C LEU A 63 4.00 4.20 -8.86
N ALA A 64 4.97 3.30 -9.09
CA ALA A 64 6.37 3.64 -8.99
C ALA A 64 7.18 3.19 -10.20
N LYS A 65 8.36 3.81 -10.33
CA LYS A 65 9.47 3.32 -11.14
C LYS A 65 10.68 3.17 -10.26
N SER A 66 11.32 2.01 -10.35
CA SER A 66 12.55 1.70 -9.64
C SER A 66 13.68 1.46 -10.64
N PHE A 67 14.86 1.98 -10.31
CA PHE A 67 16.06 1.86 -11.13
C PHE A 67 17.26 1.56 -10.24
N TYR A 68 18.08 0.58 -10.63
CA TYR A 68 19.40 0.39 -10.05
C TYR A 68 20.47 0.71 -11.08
N ILE A 69 21.30 1.72 -10.78
CA ILE A 69 22.29 2.29 -11.70
C ILE A 69 23.68 2.07 -11.14
N ARG A 70 24.58 1.53 -11.96
CA ARG A 70 26.00 1.40 -11.65
C ARG A 70 26.83 2.10 -12.71
N GLY A 71 27.55 3.16 -12.31
CA GLY A 71 28.28 4.00 -13.26
C GLY A 71 27.34 4.69 -14.26
N LYS A 72 27.38 4.26 -15.53
CA LYS A 72 26.50 4.78 -16.58
C LYS A 72 25.40 3.79 -17.00
N ASP A 73 25.41 2.59 -16.42
CA ASP A 73 24.53 1.50 -16.83
C ASP A 73 23.33 1.36 -15.87
N THR A 74 22.14 1.23 -16.42
CA THR A 74 20.96 0.83 -15.68
C THR A 74 20.88 -0.69 -15.66
N LEU A 75 21.24 -1.29 -14.53
CA LEU A 75 21.30 -2.75 -14.37
C LEU A 75 19.93 -3.37 -14.08
N HIS A 76 19.04 -2.60 -13.46
CA HIS A 76 17.69 -3.03 -13.14
C HIS A 76 16.71 -1.90 -13.37
N HIS A 77 15.55 -2.23 -13.93
CA HIS A 77 14.43 -1.31 -14.13
C HIS A 77 13.12 -2.05 -13.97
N GLU A 78 12.28 -1.54 -13.11
CA GLU A 78 10.93 -2.05 -12.91
C GLU A 78 9.89 -0.93 -12.83
N SER A 79 8.68 -1.27 -13.21
CA SER A 79 7.47 -0.50 -12.92
C SER A 79 6.70 -1.22 -11.83
N ILE A 80 6.18 -0.48 -10.86
CA ILE A 80 5.47 -1.05 -9.71
C ILE A 80 4.09 -0.44 -9.64
N GLU A 81 3.10 -1.27 -9.37
CA GLU A 81 1.74 -0.85 -9.04
C GLU A 81 1.41 -1.33 -7.63
N LEU A 82 0.98 -0.42 -6.74
CA LEU A 82 0.27 -0.74 -5.51
C LEU A 82 -1.21 -0.54 -5.77
N ILE A 83 -1.99 -1.62 -5.69
CA ILE A 83 -3.41 -1.59 -6.00
C ILE A 83 -4.20 -2.15 -4.84
N GLN A 84 -5.13 -1.36 -4.27
CA GLN A 84 -6.13 -1.86 -3.35
C GLN A 84 -7.40 -2.22 -4.11
N ASN A 85 -7.82 -3.48 -3.98
CA ASN A 85 -9.08 -3.99 -4.47
C ASN A 85 -9.88 -4.52 -3.28
N GLU A 86 -10.93 -3.81 -2.90
CA GLU A 86 -11.71 -4.07 -1.69
C GLU A 86 -10.81 -4.09 -0.44
N GLU A 87 -10.73 -5.23 0.26
CA GLU A 87 -9.93 -5.40 1.48
C GLU A 87 -8.49 -5.86 1.20
N ASP A 88 -8.16 -6.17 -0.06
CA ASP A 88 -6.86 -6.71 -0.45
C ASP A 88 -5.98 -5.64 -1.07
N LEU A 89 -4.72 -5.57 -0.65
CA LEU A 89 -3.69 -4.70 -1.22
C LEU A 89 -2.60 -5.55 -1.86
N PHE A 90 -2.21 -5.18 -3.08
CA PHE A 90 -1.24 -5.90 -3.89
C PHE A 90 -0.09 -4.98 -4.30
N TYR A 91 1.13 -5.49 -4.21
CA TYR A 91 2.33 -4.93 -4.80
C TYR A 91 2.64 -5.73 -6.07
N ILE A 92 2.67 -5.07 -7.22
CA ILE A 92 2.73 -5.71 -8.54
C ILE A 92 3.88 -5.12 -9.35
N PRO A 93 5.11 -5.67 -9.24
CA PRO A 93 6.24 -5.27 -10.06
C PRO A 93 6.16 -5.90 -11.46
N THR A 94 6.64 -5.15 -12.44
CA THR A 94 6.96 -5.62 -13.79
C THR A 94 8.41 -5.29 -14.07
N VAL A 95 9.27 -6.31 -14.08
CA VAL A 95 10.72 -6.17 -14.26
C VAL A 95 11.08 -6.37 -15.73
N LYS A 96 11.77 -5.40 -16.30
CA LYS A 96 12.24 -5.48 -17.70
C LYS A 96 13.21 -6.65 -17.88
N GLY A 97 12.87 -7.57 -18.80
CA GLY A 97 13.71 -8.72 -19.14
C GLY A 97 13.58 -9.91 -18.20
N GLN A 98 12.68 -9.86 -17.21
CA GLN A 98 12.33 -11.00 -16.33
C GLN A 98 10.86 -11.39 -16.54
N ASN A 99 10.51 -12.64 -16.19
CA ASN A 99 9.14 -13.16 -16.25
C ASN A 99 8.40 -12.86 -17.59
N ASN A 100 9.11 -12.86 -18.73
CA ASN A 100 8.59 -12.45 -20.05
C ASN A 100 8.02 -11.00 -20.07
N ASN A 101 8.48 -10.13 -19.18
CA ASN A 101 7.96 -8.79 -18.91
C ASN A 101 6.50 -8.80 -18.36
N GLU A 102 6.07 -9.91 -17.79
CA GLU A 102 4.75 -10.03 -17.17
C GLU A 102 4.80 -9.55 -15.71
N PRO A 103 3.71 -8.93 -15.21
CA PRO A 103 3.61 -8.50 -13.82
C PRO A 103 3.52 -9.70 -12.87
N ILE A 104 4.15 -9.59 -11.72
CA ILE A 104 4.09 -10.59 -10.64
C ILE A 104 3.38 -9.97 -9.44
N SER A 105 2.34 -10.62 -8.94
CA SER A 105 1.54 -10.10 -7.82
C SER A 105 2.02 -10.63 -6.48
N PHE A 106 2.25 -9.72 -5.53
CA PHE A 106 2.51 -10.01 -4.11
C PHE A 106 1.36 -9.44 -3.29
N LYS A 107 0.73 -10.27 -2.46
CA LYS A 107 -0.39 -9.86 -1.61
C LYS A 107 0.12 -9.35 -0.27
N LEU A 108 -0.49 -8.27 0.25
CA LEU A 108 -0.27 -7.83 1.63
C LEU A 108 -0.70 -8.94 2.60
N VAL A 109 0.18 -9.32 3.50
CA VAL A 109 -0.05 -10.39 4.49
C VAL A 109 0.06 -9.92 5.92
N ASP A 110 0.78 -8.80 6.16
CA ASP A 110 0.93 -8.20 7.48
C ASP A 110 1.17 -6.70 7.34
N GLU A 111 0.57 -5.93 8.24
CA GLU A 111 0.68 -4.48 8.26
C GLU A 111 0.62 -3.93 9.68
N ASN A 112 1.34 -2.84 9.90
CA ASN A 112 1.20 -1.97 11.06
C ASN A 112 1.49 -0.52 10.61
N GLU A 113 1.40 0.44 11.53
CA GLU A 113 1.58 1.87 11.23
C GLU A 113 2.87 2.22 10.47
N LYS A 114 3.87 1.35 10.47
CA LYS A 114 5.21 1.61 9.90
C LYS A 114 5.69 0.55 8.92
N SER A 115 5.13 -0.66 8.92
CA SER A 115 5.61 -1.79 8.11
C SER A 115 4.48 -2.42 7.32
N PHE A 116 4.77 -2.73 6.06
CA PHE A 116 3.88 -3.40 5.12
C PHE A 116 4.62 -4.55 4.45
N ILE A 117 4.12 -5.77 4.64
CA ILE A 117 4.77 -7.00 4.16
C ILE A 117 3.91 -7.64 3.08
N PHE A 118 4.47 -7.71 1.88
CA PHE A 118 3.86 -8.34 0.72
C PHE A 118 4.51 -9.68 0.42
N LYS A 119 3.72 -10.73 0.11
CA LYS A 119 4.24 -12.07 -0.16
C LYS A 119 3.68 -12.70 -1.43
N ASN A 120 4.54 -13.43 -2.11
CA ASN A 120 4.21 -14.42 -3.12
C ASN A 120 5.08 -15.66 -2.93
N ASN A 121 4.53 -16.67 -2.25
CA ASN A 121 5.27 -17.91 -1.94
C ASN A 121 5.53 -18.80 -3.17
N SER A 122 4.89 -18.50 -4.30
CA SER A 122 5.07 -19.24 -5.56
C SER A 122 6.12 -18.61 -6.47
N HIS A 123 6.62 -17.40 -6.12
CA HIS A 123 7.70 -16.73 -6.85
C HIS A 123 9.05 -17.40 -6.51
N ASP A 124 10.01 -17.35 -7.43
CA ASP A 124 11.35 -17.89 -7.20
C ASP A 124 12.11 -17.07 -6.13
N TYR A 125 12.58 -15.86 -6.46
CA TYR A 125 13.18 -14.90 -5.53
C TYR A 125 12.93 -13.47 -6.06
N PRO A 126 12.52 -12.54 -5.16
CA PRO A 126 12.14 -12.71 -3.75
C PRO A 126 10.72 -13.29 -3.59
N GLN A 127 10.42 -13.91 -2.43
CA GLN A 127 9.07 -14.28 -2.03
C GLN A 127 8.42 -13.23 -1.13
N THR A 128 9.22 -12.33 -0.54
CA THR A 128 8.75 -11.29 0.38
C THR A 128 9.33 -9.94 0.01
N ILE A 129 8.50 -8.91 0.02
CA ILE A 129 8.85 -7.51 -0.16
C ILE A 129 8.29 -6.76 1.06
N GLU A 130 9.13 -6.02 1.77
CA GLU A 130 8.72 -5.27 2.95
C GLU A 130 9.17 -3.81 2.84
N TYR A 131 8.27 -2.88 3.16
CA TYR A 131 8.57 -1.47 3.31
C TYR A 131 8.39 -1.06 4.77
N ILE A 132 9.42 -0.47 5.38
CA ILE A 132 9.39 0.01 6.76
C ILE A 132 9.63 1.51 6.79
N LYS A 133 8.67 2.28 7.27
CA LYS A 133 8.83 3.72 7.53
C LYS A 133 9.67 3.93 8.78
N ILE A 134 10.87 4.48 8.63
CA ILE A 134 11.73 4.84 9.77
C ILE A 134 11.34 6.24 10.28
N ASN A 135 11.19 7.21 9.35
CA ASN A 135 10.71 8.56 9.60
C ASN A 135 10.22 9.18 8.28
N ASP A 136 9.87 10.47 8.25
CA ASP A 136 9.34 11.12 7.04
C ASP A 136 10.36 11.28 5.91
N LYS A 137 11.65 11.04 6.17
CA LYS A 137 12.75 11.18 5.20
C LYS A 137 13.54 9.89 4.99
N GLN A 138 13.20 8.81 5.68
CA GLN A 138 13.91 7.54 5.58
C GLN A 138 12.95 6.36 5.67
N LEU A 139 13.15 5.40 4.78
CA LEU A 139 12.50 4.10 4.82
C LEU A 139 13.52 2.99 4.56
N ASN A 140 13.19 1.76 4.94
CA ASN A 140 13.89 0.56 4.51
C ASN A 140 12.98 -0.21 3.55
N ALA A 141 13.51 -0.58 2.39
CA ALA A 141 12.92 -1.58 1.49
C ALA A 141 13.72 -2.87 1.64
N ILE A 142 13.03 -3.96 1.95
CA ILE A 142 13.64 -5.26 2.21
C ILE A 142 13.04 -6.26 1.23
N VAL A 143 13.91 -6.97 0.50
CA VAL A 143 13.52 -8.12 -0.32
C VAL A 143 14.13 -9.37 0.29
N SER A 144 13.35 -10.43 0.42
CA SER A 144 13.83 -11.66 1.05
C SER A 144 13.13 -12.90 0.49
N GLY A 145 13.77 -14.04 0.71
CA GLY A 145 13.23 -15.30 0.25
C GLY A 145 14.25 -16.42 0.32
N THR A 146 13.89 -17.57 -0.25
CA THR A 146 14.77 -18.73 -0.38
C THR A 146 15.18 -18.87 -1.84
N GLN A 147 16.49 -18.89 -2.07
CA GLN A 147 17.11 -19.15 -3.37
C GLN A 147 18.17 -20.25 -3.19
N ASP A 148 18.13 -21.27 -4.03
CA ASP A 148 19.04 -22.44 -3.96
C ASP A 148 19.12 -23.11 -2.58
N GLY A 149 17.97 -23.15 -1.87
CA GLY A 149 17.85 -23.73 -0.55
C GLY A 149 18.39 -22.86 0.60
N GLN A 150 18.85 -21.64 0.31
CA GLN A 150 19.34 -20.68 1.31
C GLN A 150 18.38 -19.52 1.44
N THR A 151 18.08 -19.13 2.68
CA THR A 151 17.31 -17.91 2.95
C THR A 151 18.24 -16.71 2.88
N THR A 152 17.89 -15.74 2.03
CA THR A 152 18.64 -14.50 1.83
C THR A 152 17.73 -13.29 2.02
N SER A 153 18.33 -12.15 2.34
CA SER A 153 17.62 -10.88 2.52
C SER A 153 18.56 -9.72 2.16
N ASP A 154 18.05 -8.81 1.32
CA ASP A 154 18.71 -7.57 0.97
C ASP A 154 17.92 -6.38 1.53
N THR A 155 18.61 -5.44 2.18
CA THR A 155 18.01 -4.24 2.76
C THR A 155 18.55 -2.99 2.09
N TYR A 156 17.65 -2.17 1.59
CA TYR A 156 17.95 -0.87 0.98
C TYR A 156 17.43 0.25 1.87
N VAL A 157 18.37 1.06 2.40
CA VAL A 157 18.02 2.24 3.20
C VAL A 157 17.81 3.41 2.25
N LEU A 158 16.56 3.78 2.02
CA LEU A 158 16.16 4.83 1.07
C LEU A 158 15.94 6.15 1.80
N HIS A 159 16.45 7.24 1.23
CA HIS A 159 16.28 8.60 1.71
C HIS A 159 15.45 9.42 0.75
N LYS A 160 14.49 10.20 1.29
CA LYS A 160 13.62 11.09 0.52
C LYS A 160 14.43 12.29 0.03
N LYS A 161 14.26 12.63 -1.24
CA LYS A 161 14.85 13.81 -1.89
C LYS A 161 13.94 15.02 -1.83
#